data_021bb979dc7bb588ada3289e940292b1
#
_entry.id   021bb979dc7bb588ada3289e940292b1
#
_cell.length_a   1.000
_cell.length_b   1.000
_cell.length_c   1.000
_cell.angle_alpha   90.00
_cell.angle_beta   90.00
_cell.angle_gamma   90.00
#
_symmetry.space_group_name_H-M   'P 1'
#
loop_
_entity.id
_entity.type
_entity.pdbx_description
1 polymer ?
#
loop_
_entity_poly.entity_id
_entity_poly.type
_entity_poly.pdbx_seq_one_letter_code
_entity_poly.pdbx_strand_id
1 'polypeptide(L)'
;LADLDERGIIRIGAEVTAGDILVGKVTPKGETELTSEERLLRAIFGEKAREVRDTSLRVPHGEEGIVIGVREFNDDEDDLNPGVRQTVRVYVAQRRKITIGDKMAGRHGNKGVVSKILPVEDMPFLADGTPVDIILNPLGVPGRMNVGQVLEYHLGWLAHQGWDASAAVEAGEEWAAHLPADGIKTEPGTPVATPVFDGLEADELAGLLRNVNPNRDGDVLTNYEGKARLFDGRSGEPFPYPISVGYTYMLKLHHLVDDKIHARSTGPYSMITQQPLGGKAQFGGQRFGEMEVWALEAYGAAYALQELLTIKSDDTTGRVKVYEAIVKGEDIPEPGIPES
;
A
#
# COMPACT_ATOMS: atom_id res chain seq x y z
N LEU A 1 -1.28 -19.19 23.43
CA LEU A 1 -2.24 -19.06 24.57
C LEU A 1 -1.67 -18.27 25.77
N ALA A 2 -0.38 -17.94 25.77
CA ALA A 2 0.28 -17.23 26.89
C ALA A 2 -0.24 -15.80 27.13
N ASP A 3 -0.82 -15.17 26.09
CA ASP A 3 -1.28 -13.79 26.13
C ASP A 3 -2.81 -13.65 26.31
N LEU A 4 -3.52 -14.75 26.53
CA LEU A 4 -4.96 -14.75 26.82
C LEU A 4 -5.21 -14.71 28.31
N ASP A 5 -6.24 -13.98 28.74
CA ASP A 5 -6.72 -13.98 30.11
C ASP A 5 -7.55 -15.25 30.42
N GLU A 6 -8.04 -15.37 31.66
CA GLU A 6 -8.85 -16.52 32.08
C GLU A 6 -10.17 -16.66 31.31
N ARG A 7 -10.65 -15.59 30.70
CA ARG A 7 -11.85 -15.56 29.86
C ARG A 7 -11.56 -15.83 28.39
N GLY A 8 -10.28 -16.00 28.02
CA GLY A 8 -9.85 -16.23 26.67
C GLY A 8 -9.72 -14.97 25.82
N ILE A 9 -9.65 -13.78 26.43
CA ILE A 9 -9.47 -12.50 25.76
C ILE A 9 -7.99 -12.10 25.83
N ILE A 10 -7.47 -11.57 24.73
CA ILE A 10 -6.05 -11.18 24.67
C ILE A 10 -5.77 -9.95 25.55
N ARG A 11 -4.62 -9.95 26.21
CA ARG A 11 -4.17 -8.84 27.04
C ARG A 11 -3.70 -7.65 26.23
N ILE A 12 -3.85 -6.45 26.77
CA ILE A 12 -3.28 -5.22 26.20
C ILE A 12 -1.75 -5.29 26.26
N GLY A 13 -1.09 -4.86 25.18
CA GLY A 13 0.36 -4.91 25.03
C GLY A 13 0.91 -6.19 24.41
N ALA A 14 0.07 -7.18 24.12
CA ALA A 14 0.49 -8.39 23.43
C ALA A 14 0.85 -8.11 21.97
N GLU A 15 1.97 -8.66 21.52
CA GLU A 15 2.32 -8.71 20.10
C GLU A 15 1.59 -9.86 19.43
N VAL A 16 0.93 -9.58 18.31
CA VAL A 16 0.14 -10.55 17.56
C VAL A 16 0.58 -10.60 16.10
N THR A 17 0.56 -11.82 15.57
CA THR A 17 0.85 -12.13 14.18
C THR A 17 -0.32 -12.89 13.55
N ALA A 18 -0.32 -13.06 12.23
CA ALA A 18 -1.37 -13.78 11.53
C ALA A 18 -1.60 -15.17 12.11
N GLY A 19 -2.85 -15.50 12.41
CA GLY A 19 -3.26 -16.77 13.01
C GLY A 19 -3.30 -16.81 14.53
N ASP A 20 -2.75 -15.83 15.25
CA ASP A 20 -2.85 -15.74 16.69
C ASP A 20 -4.29 -15.53 17.17
N ILE A 21 -4.64 -16.08 18.31
CA ILE A 21 -5.98 -15.97 18.88
C ILE A 21 -6.11 -14.64 19.61
N LEU A 22 -7.10 -13.84 19.22
CA LEU A 22 -7.47 -12.60 19.89
C LEU A 22 -8.54 -12.85 20.97
N VAL A 23 -9.55 -13.63 20.64
CA VAL A 23 -10.63 -14.01 21.54
C VAL A 23 -10.91 -15.49 21.36
N GLY A 24 -10.71 -16.26 22.40
CA GLY A 24 -10.99 -17.69 22.41
C GLY A 24 -12.49 -17.95 22.42
N LYS A 25 -12.97 -18.76 21.48
CA LYS A 25 -14.37 -19.15 21.38
C LYS A 25 -14.48 -20.59 20.89
N VAL A 26 -15.34 -21.36 21.53
CA VAL A 26 -15.70 -22.70 21.09
C VAL A 26 -17.21 -22.78 20.86
N THR A 27 -17.61 -23.49 19.83
CA THR A 27 -19.03 -23.75 19.54
C THR A 27 -19.26 -25.26 19.55
N PRO A 28 -20.42 -25.72 20.06
CA PRO A 28 -20.78 -27.13 19.97
C PRO A 28 -20.91 -27.52 18.50
N LYS A 29 -20.47 -28.72 18.15
CA LYS A 29 -20.72 -29.29 16.82
C LYS A 29 -22.20 -29.66 16.73
N GLY A 30 -22.94 -28.94 15.88
CA GLY A 30 -24.11 -29.52 15.27
C GLY A 30 -23.68 -30.60 14.25
N GLU A 31 -24.60 -31.40 13.76
CA GLU A 31 -24.38 -32.32 12.61
C GLU A 31 -24.15 -31.49 11.32
N THR A 32 -23.11 -30.70 11.30
CA THR A 32 -22.71 -29.95 10.10
C THR A 32 -22.05 -30.91 9.14
N GLU A 33 -22.57 -31.03 7.97
CA GLU A 33 -21.95 -31.76 6.86
C GLU A 33 -20.55 -31.22 6.63
N LEU A 34 -19.57 -32.10 6.79
CA LEU A 34 -18.18 -31.82 6.46
C LEU A 34 -18.06 -31.61 4.95
N THR A 35 -17.26 -30.63 4.54
CA THR A 35 -16.90 -30.50 3.13
C THR A 35 -16.16 -31.77 2.63
N SER A 36 -16.18 -32.02 1.33
CA SER A 36 -15.51 -33.18 0.75
C SER A 36 -14.02 -33.21 1.08
N GLU A 37 -13.40 -32.01 1.08
CA GLU A 37 -12.00 -31.79 1.39
C GLU A 37 -11.68 -32.07 2.88
N GLU A 38 -12.53 -31.61 3.80
CA GLU A 38 -12.38 -31.88 5.25
C GLU A 38 -12.56 -33.38 5.56
N ARG A 39 -13.44 -34.04 4.85
CA ARG A 39 -13.66 -35.50 4.96
C ARG A 39 -12.42 -36.28 4.54
N LEU A 40 -11.78 -35.85 3.43
CA LEU A 40 -10.55 -36.43 2.94
C LEU A 40 -9.39 -36.25 3.93
N LEU A 41 -9.20 -35.04 4.42
CA LEU A 41 -8.15 -34.72 5.41
C LEU A 41 -8.30 -35.56 6.69
N ARG A 42 -9.53 -35.78 7.18
CA ARG A 42 -9.78 -36.67 8.31
C ARG A 42 -9.45 -38.13 8.03
N ALA A 43 -9.76 -38.61 6.83
CA ALA A 43 -9.45 -39.98 6.43
C ALA A 43 -7.93 -40.22 6.35
N ILE A 44 -7.17 -39.24 5.90
CA ILE A 44 -5.70 -39.34 5.73
C ILE A 44 -4.97 -39.17 7.07
N PHE A 45 -5.33 -38.16 7.86
CA PHE A 45 -4.63 -37.81 9.09
C PHE A 45 -5.21 -38.38 10.39
N GLY A 46 -6.30 -39.13 10.32
CA GLY A 46 -6.85 -39.90 11.44
C GLY A 46 -7.33 -39.07 12.63
N GLU A 47 -7.72 -37.81 12.43
CA GLU A 47 -8.20 -36.97 13.52
C GLU A 47 -9.53 -37.46 14.09
N LYS A 48 -9.55 -37.70 15.42
CA LYS A 48 -10.78 -38.00 16.17
C LYS A 48 -11.72 -36.80 16.14
N ALA A 49 -12.99 -37.04 15.89
CA ALA A 49 -14.02 -36.02 15.96
C ALA A 49 -14.07 -35.42 17.37
N ARG A 50 -13.78 -34.13 17.51
CA ARG A 50 -13.97 -33.36 18.75
C ARG A 50 -15.44 -32.94 18.83
N GLU A 51 -16.01 -32.95 20.06
CA GLU A 51 -17.41 -32.56 20.30
C GLU A 51 -17.65 -31.05 20.09
N VAL A 52 -16.60 -30.24 20.14
CA VAL A 52 -16.64 -28.78 19.98
C VAL A 52 -15.74 -28.32 18.83
N ARG A 53 -16.20 -27.31 18.10
CA ARG A 53 -15.42 -26.63 17.06
C ARG A 53 -14.80 -25.36 17.62
N ASP A 54 -13.53 -25.12 17.31
CA ASP A 54 -12.86 -23.86 17.58
C ASP A 54 -13.35 -22.78 16.60
N THR A 55 -14.01 -21.76 17.12
CA THR A 55 -14.50 -20.58 16.37
C THR A 55 -13.85 -19.30 16.89
N SER A 56 -12.69 -19.41 17.52
CA SER A 56 -11.93 -18.28 18.05
C SER A 56 -11.69 -17.20 16.99
N LEU A 57 -11.77 -15.94 17.41
CA LEU A 57 -11.34 -14.82 16.58
C LEU A 57 -9.82 -14.85 16.48
N ARG A 58 -9.32 -14.98 15.27
CA ARG A 58 -7.88 -14.98 14.98
C ARG A 58 -7.50 -13.74 14.19
N VAL A 59 -6.23 -13.35 14.31
CA VAL A 59 -5.66 -12.28 13.47
C VAL A 59 -5.71 -12.73 12.01
N PRO A 60 -6.31 -11.92 11.10
CA PRO A 60 -6.40 -12.25 9.69
C PRO A 60 -5.03 -12.41 9.04
N HIS A 61 -4.96 -13.18 7.97
CA HIS A 61 -3.73 -13.36 7.20
C HIS A 61 -3.21 -12.03 6.63
N GLY A 62 -1.93 -11.74 6.86
CA GLY A 62 -1.28 -10.49 6.46
C GLY A 62 -1.42 -9.34 7.45
N GLU A 63 -2.04 -9.57 8.60
CA GLU A 63 -2.15 -8.61 9.69
C GLU A 63 -1.20 -8.98 10.84
N GLU A 64 -0.62 -7.96 11.45
CA GLU A 64 0.24 -8.09 12.63
C GLU A 64 0.19 -6.79 13.44
N GLY A 65 0.64 -6.81 14.67
CA GLY A 65 0.69 -5.57 15.45
C GLY A 65 0.72 -5.81 16.96
N ILE A 66 0.41 -4.75 17.70
CA ILE A 66 0.36 -4.75 19.16
C ILE A 66 -1.05 -4.40 19.60
N VAL A 67 -1.61 -5.16 20.53
CA VAL A 67 -2.92 -4.89 21.12
C VAL A 67 -2.82 -3.64 21.99
N ILE A 68 -3.56 -2.59 21.63
CA ILE A 68 -3.59 -1.31 22.35
C ILE A 68 -4.84 -1.10 23.19
N GLY A 69 -5.88 -1.89 22.96
CA GLY A 69 -7.13 -1.75 23.68
C GLY A 69 -8.06 -2.93 23.47
N VAL A 70 -8.86 -3.21 24.48
CA VAL A 70 -9.95 -4.19 24.44
C VAL A 70 -11.18 -3.52 25.06
N ARG A 71 -12.32 -3.63 24.39
CA ARG A 71 -13.63 -3.20 24.91
C ARG A 71 -14.59 -4.36 24.88
N GLU A 72 -15.29 -4.55 25.98
CA GLU A 72 -16.34 -5.53 26.15
C GLU A 72 -17.68 -4.82 26.22
N PHE A 73 -18.66 -5.36 25.55
CA PHE A 73 -20.04 -4.89 25.54
C PHE A 73 -20.93 -6.06 25.98
N ASN A 74 -21.80 -5.84 26.96
CA ASN A 74 -22.68 -6.84 27.50
C ASN A 74 -24.14 -6.43 27.28
N ASP A 75 -25.03 -7.41 27.08
CA ASP A 75 -26.44 -7.22 26.81
C ASP A 75 -27.18 -6.46 27.94
N ASP A 76 -26.67 -6.54 29.17
CA ASP A 76 -27.26 -5.86 30.33
C ASP A 76 -27.00 -4.34 30.35
N GLU A 77 -25.95 -3.85 29.69
CA GLU A 77 -25.48 -2.46 29.74
C GLU A 77 -25.52 -1.77 28.37
N ASP A 78 -25.49 -2.55 27.29
CA ASP A 78 -25.33 -2.08 25.91
C ASP A 78 -26.48 -2.60 25.02
N ASP A 79 -26.87 -1.83 24.03
CA ASP A 79 -27.88 -2.21 23.04
C ASP A 79 -27.23 -3.11 21.96
N LEU A 80 -27.20 -4.40 22.23
CA LEU A 80 -26.64 -5.42 21.34
C LEU A 80 -27.69 -5.99 20.39
N ASN A 81 -27.24 -6.58 19.29
CA ASN A 81 -28.13 -7.27 18.36
C ASN A 81 -28.86 -8.44 19.04
N PRO A 82 -30.13 -8.73 18.71
CA PRO A 82 -30.88 -9.83 19.30
C PRO A 82 -30.14 -11.16 19.23
N GLY A 83 -30.00 -11.83 20.39
CA GLY A 83 -29.32 -13.11 20.51
C GLY A 83 -27.82 -13.03 20.80
N VAL A 84 -27.25 -11.83 20.83
CA VAL A 84 -25.84 -11.61 21.22
C VAL A 84 -25.79 -11.22 22.70
N ARG A 85 -25.06 -11.97 23.51
CA ARG A 85 -24.90 -11.69 24.95
C ARG A 85 -23.68 -10.85 25.25
N GLN A 86 -22.61 -11.01 24.48
CA GLN A 86 -21.36 -10.29 24.66
C GLN A 86 -20.68 -10.03 23.32
N THR A 87 -20.16 -8.82 23.16
CA THR A 87 -19.31 -8.42 22.02
C THR A 87 -17.98 -7.94 22.55
N VAL A 88 -16.89 -8.45 22.01
CA VAL A 88 -15.54 -8.02 22.33
C VAL A 88 -14.92 -7.32 21.12
N ARG A 89 -14.42 -6.11 21.32
CA ARG A 89 -13.71 -5.34 20.31
C ARG A 89 -12.25 -5.20 20.72
N VAL A 90 -11.36 -5.74 19.89
CA VAL A 90 -9.92 -5.68 20.08
C VAL A 90 -9.33 -4.64 19.13
N TYR A 91 -8.52 -3.73 19.66
CA TYR A 91 -7.80 -2.71 18.90
C TYR A 91 -6.35 -3.12 18.76
N VAL A 92 -5.90 -3.32 17.53
CA VAL A 92 -4.52 -3.69 17.22
C VAL A 92 -3.86 -2.53 16.46
N ALA A 93 -2.76 -2.03 16.99
CA ALA A 93 -1.96 -1.00 16.34
C ALA A 93 -0.91 -1.64 15.44
N GLN A 94 -0.82 -1.16 14.22
CA GLN A 94 0.14 -1.60 13.23
C GLN A 94 0.89 -0.40 12.68
N ARG A 95 2.21 -0.51 12.59
CA ARG A 95 3.05 0.52 11.97
C ARG A 95 3.44 0.09 10.57
N ARG A 96 2.79 0.66 9.57
CA ARG A 96 3.07 0.38 8.17
C ARG A 96 3.98 1.44 7.57
N LYS A 97 5.24 1.08 7.33
CA LYS A 97 6.17 1.90 6.56
C LYS A 97 5.83 1.81 5.08
N ILE A 98 6.31 2.79 4.30
CA ILE A 98 6.18 2.76 2.84
C ILE A 98 6.97 1.57 2.30
N THR A 99 6.31 0.77 1.45
CA THR A 99 6.90 -0.40 0.80
C THR A 99 6.74 -0.30 -0.73
N ILE A 100 7.46 -1.15 -1.44
CA ILE A 100 7.29 -1.29 -2.90
C ILE A 100 5.84 -1.70 -3.20
N GLY A 101 5.21 -1.00 -4.13
CA GLY A 101 3.82 -1.22 -4.48
C GLY A 101 2.81 -0.29 -3.79
N ASP A 102 3.22 0.45 -2.77
CA ASP A 102 2.37 1.44 -2.12
C ASP A 102 2.14 2.65 -3.04
N LYS A 103 0.94 3.21 -2.98
CA LYS A 103 0.56 4.34 -3.81
C LYS A 103 0.83 5.65 -3.09
N MET A 104 1.55 6.52 -3.78
CA MET A 104 1.80 7.90 -3.35
C MET A 104 1.28 8.90 -4.37
N ALA A 105 1.00 10.11 -3.93
CA ALA A 105 0.56 11.19 -4.80
C ALA A 105 1.00 12.55 -4.25
N GLY A 106 1.14 13.52 -5.14
CA GLY A 106 1.20 14.93 -4.77
C GLY A 106 -0.19 15.57 -4.80
N ARG A 107 -0.23 16.90 -4.83
CA ARG A 107 -1.46 17.71 -4.85
C ARG A 107 -1.93 18.09 -6.27
N HIS A 108 -1.26 17.63 -7.31
CA HIS A 108 -1.45 18.05 -8.69
C HIS A 108 -1.92 16.91 -9.62
N GLY A 109 -2.56 15.88 -9.07
CA GLY A 109 -2.97 14.71 -9.84
C GLY A 109 -1.80 13.78 -10.25
N ASN A 110 -0.62 14.03 -9.74
CA ASN A 110 0.59 13.23 -9.92
C ASN A 110 0.58 12.04 -8.97
N LYS A 111 -0.04 10.98 -9.37
CA LYS A 111 -0.11 9.71 -8.64
C LYS A 111 0.91 8.71 -9.19
N GLY A 112 1.46 7.91 -8.31
CA GLY A 112 2.41 6.86 -8.69
C GLY A 112 2.50 5.76 -7.67
N VAL A 113 3.12 4.67 -8.06
CA VAL A 113 3.37 3.51 -7.21
C VAL A 113 4.86 3.41 -6.97
N VAL A 114 5.26 3.15 -5.73
CA VAL A 114 6.67 2.95 -5.38
C VAL A 114 7.20 1.71 -6.09
N SER A 115 8.18 1.90 -6.97
CA SER A 115 8.79 0.81 -7.75
C SER A 115 10.04 0.24 -7.11
N LYS A 116 10.80 1.08 -6.38
CA LYS A 116 12.06 0.70 -5.76
C LYS A 116 12.33 1.53 -4.52
N ILE A 117 12.93 0.92 -3.51
CA ILE A 117 13.45 1.59 -2.32
C ILE A 117 14.94 1.31 -2.28
N LEU A 118 15.73 2.38 -2.23
CA LEU A 118 17.20 2.32 -2.17
C LEU A 118 17.66 2.70 -0.76
N PRO A 119 18.82 2.18 -0.31
CA PRO A 119 19.54 2.71 0.82
C PRO A 119 19.90 4.18 0.61
N VAL A 120 20.00 4.96 1.69
CA VAL A 120 20.31 6.40 1.61
C VAL A 120 21.65 6.65 0.90
N GLU A 121 22.62 5.75 1.10
CA GLU A 121 23.95 5.83 0.52
C GLU A 121 23.95 5.70 -1.02
N ASP A 122 22.96 4.99 -1.57
CA ASP A 122 22.83 4.77 -3.01
C ASP A 122 22.00 5.87 -3.71
N MET A 123 21.36 6.74 -2.93
CA MET A 123 20.58 7.83 -3.49
C MET A 123 21.45 8.95 -4.04
N PRO A 124 21.04 9.61 -5.13
CA PRO A 124 21.68 10.81 -5.59
C PRO A 124 21.76 11.89 -4.51
N PHE A 125 22.85 12.65 -4.49
CA PHE A 125 23.06 13.68 -3.49
C PHE A 125 23.54 15.01 -4.10
N LEU A 126 23.25 16.10 -3.40
CA LEU A 126 23.67 17.44 -3.73
C LEU A 126 25.14 17.66 -3.40
N ALA A 127 25.72 18.76 -3.86
CA ALA A 127 27.13 19.09 -3.63
C ALA A 127 27.51 19.24 -2.14
N ASP A 128 26.54 19.56 -1.29
CA ASP A 128 26.70 19.62 0.18
C ASP A 128 26.57 18.25 0.87
N GLY A 129 26.35 17.17 0.10
CA GLY A 129 26.17 15.82 0.61
C GLY A 129 24.73 15.48 1.02
N THR A 130 23.77 16.38 0.87
CA THR A 130 22.35 16.09 1.17
C THR A 130 21.76 15.12 0.15
N PRO A 131 21.31 13.92 0.55
CA PRO A 131 20.68 12.97 -0.37
C PRO A 131 19.27 13.40 -0.72
N VAL A 132 18.80 13.04 -1.93
CA VAL A 132 17.39 13.19 -2.29
C VAL A 132 16.56 12.07 -1.67
N ASP A 133 15.33 12.39 -1.26
CA ASP A 133 14.44 11.43 -0.59
C ASP A 133 13.59 10.64 -1.60
N ILE A 134 13.26 11.24 -2.75
CA ILE A 134 12.42 10.63 -3.78
C ILE A 134 12.92 11.00 -5.18
N ILE A 135 12.84 10.03 -6.08
CA ILE A 135 13.13 10.23 -7.50
C ILE A 135 11.84 10.00 -8.28
N LEU A 136 11.43 11.00 -9.05
CA LEU A 136 10.23 10.96 -9.87
C LEU A 136 10.60 10.83 -11.34
N ASN A 137 9.81 10.02 -12.09
CA ASN A 137 10.01 9.89 -13.53
C ASN A 137 9.50 11.15 -14.25
N PRO A 138 10.37 11.90 -14.95
CA PRO A 138 9.99 13.13 -15.63
C PRO A 138 9.01 12.91 -16.79
N LEU A 139 8.94 11.73 -17.38
CA LEU A 139 8.02 11.41 -18.47
C LEU A 139 6.55 11.49 -18.06
N GLY A 140 6.26 11.40 -16.76
CA GLY A 140 4.91 11.56 -16.22
C GLY A 140 4.40 13.00 -16.20
N VAL A 141 5.25 14.00 -16.45
CA VAL A 141 4.88 15.43 -16.39
C VAL A 141 4.34 15.95 -17.70
N PRO A 142 5.05 15.87 -18.86
CA PRO A 142 4.59 16.48 -20.12
C PRO A 142 3.27 15.90 -20.61
N GLY A 143 3.14 14.58 -20.57
CA GLY A 143 1.93 13.90 -21.06
C GLY A 143 0.67 14.18 -20.25
N ARG A 144 0.82 14.58 -18.98
CA ARG A 144 -0.29 14.84 -18.06
C ARG A 144 -0.54 16.34 -17.84
N MET A 145 0.33 17.20 -18.35
CA MET A 145 0.20 18.66 -18.32
C MET A 145 -0.02 19.24 -16.90
N ASN A 146 0.44 18.56 -15.86
CA ASN A 146 0.32 19.00 -14.47
C ASN A 146 1.56 19.82 -14.06
N VAL A 147 1.75 20.97 -14.71
CA VAL A 147 2.89 21.87 -14.51
C VAL A 147 2.96 22.44 -13.09
N GLY A 148 1.85 22.48 -12.37
CA GLY A 148 1.79 22.95 -10.99
C GLY A 148 2.75 22.23 -10.04
N GLN A 149 3.06 20.96 -10.29
CA GLN A 149 4.06 20.23 -9.48
C GLN A 149 5.48 20.78 -9.68
N VAL A 150 5.79 21.29 -10.88
CA VAL A 150 7.08 21.91 -11.17
C VAL A 150 7.21 23.23 -10.42
N LEU A 151 6.18 24.05 -10.45
CA LEU A 151 6.13 25.30 -9.69
C LEU A 151 6.20 25.04 -8.17
N GLU A 152 5.53 24.00 -7.70
CA GLU A 152 5.53 23.61 -6.28
C GLU A 152 6.93 23.27 -5.79
N TYR A 153 7.69 22.41 -6.47
CA TYR A 153 9.00 22.02 -5.97
C TYR A 153 10.02 23.18 -6.07
N HIS A 154 9.89 24.09 -7.05
CA HIS A 154 10.70 25.30 -7.11
C HIS A 154 10.42 26.24 -5.92
N LEU A 155 9.14 26.52 -5.66
CA LEU A 155 8.75 27.33 -4.53
C LEU A 155 9.11 26.67 -3.19
N GLY A 156 8.98 25.35 -3.10
CA GLY A 156 9.41 24.57 -1.96
C GLY A 156 10.92 24.67 -1.69
N TRP A 157 11.73 24.70 -2.74
CA TRP A 157 13.17 24.96 -2.60
C TRP A 157 13.44 26.34 -2.04
N LEU A 158 12.78 27.39 -2.60
CA LEU A 158 12.87 28.76 -2.10
C LEU A 158 12.47 28.86 -0.64
N ALA A 159 11.36 28.29 -0.25
CA ALA A 159 10.90 28.32 1.13
C ALA A 159 11.87 27.62 2.10
N HIS A 160 12.52 26.55 1.65
CA HIS A 160 13.50 25.82 2.45
C HIS A 160 14.80 26.62 2.64
N GLN A 161 15.32 27.23 1.58
CA GLN A 161 16.59 27.98 1.60
C GLN A 161 16.42 29.45 2.02
N GLY A 162 15.24 30.01 1.79
CA GLY A 162 15.04 31.46 1.86
C GLY A 162 15.63 32.20 0.67
N TRP A 163 15.33 33.49 0.57
CA TRP A 163 15.81 34.36 -0.51
C TRP A 163 16.01 35.80 -0.03
N ASP A 164 16.78 36.56 -0.80
CA ASP A 164 16.98 38.00 -0.55
C ASP A 164 16.87 38.77 -1.88
N ALA A 165 15.70 39.34 -2.15
CA ALA A 165 15.42 40.15 -3.33
C ALA A 165 15.67 41.64 -3.14
N SER A 166 16.29 42.08 -2.05
CA SER A 166 16.51 43.48 -1.74
C SER A 166 17.25 44.23 -2.85
N ALA A 167 18.26 43.60 -3.43
CA ALA A 167 19.03 44.18 -4.54
C ALA A 167 18.21 44.38 -5.81
N ALA A 168 17.29 43.45 -6.11
CA ALA A 168 16.40 43.53 -7.28
C ALA A 168 15.36 44.66 -7.08
N VAL A 169 14.82 44.80 -5.88
CA VAL A 169 13.90 45.90 -5.54
C VAL A 169 14.61 47.27 -5.64
N GLU A 170 15.82 47.38 -5.15
CA GLU A 170 16.63 48.61 -5.26
C GLU A 170 17.00 48.96 -6.72
N ALA A 171 17.22 47.91 -7.55
CA ALA A 171 17.47 48.07 -8.97
C ALA A 171 16.21 48.40 -9.78
N GLY A 172 15.03 48.30 -9.18
CA GLY A 172 13.73 48.55 -9.84
C GLY A 172 13.35 47.53 -10.88
N GLU A 173 13.72 46.24 -10.63
CA GLU A 173 13.32 45.16 -11.50
C GLU A 173 11.79 44.95 -11.51
N GLU A 174 11.18 44.81 -12.66
CA GLU A 174 9.72 44.76 -12.84
C GLU A 174 9.07 43.61 -12.04
N TRP A 175 9.68 42.43 -12.03
CA TRP A 175 9.19 41.26 -11.31
C TRP A 175 9.18 41.44 -9.78
N ALA A 176 10.11 42.26 -9.25
CA ALA A 176 10.23 42.53 -7.80
C ALA A 176 9.27 43.61 -7.31
N ALA A 177 8.65 44.37 -8.22
CA ALA A 177 7.79 45.49 -7.88
C ALA A 177 6.48 45.09 -7.18
N HIS A 178 6.05 43.87 -7.37
CA HIS A 178 4.80 43.35 -6.81
C HIS A 178 4.99 42.48 -5.55
N LEU A 179 6.25 42.28 -5.13
CA LEU A 179 6.52 41.50 -3.92
C LEU A 179 6.04 42.29 -2.69
N PRO A 180 5.34 41.63 -1.76
CA PRO A 180 4.98 42.25 -0.47
C PRO A 180 6.24 42.59 0.37
N ALA A 181 6.15 43.58 1.23
CA ALA A 181 7.30 44.04 1.99
C ALA A 181 7.95 42.95 2.88
N ASP A 182 7.15 42.04 3.39
CA ASP A 182 7.58 40.87 4.16
C ASP A 182 8.08 39.69 3.26
N GLY A 183 7.82 39.77 1.96
CA GLY A 183 8.27 38.84 0.94
C GLY A 183 9.54 39.22 0.21
N ILE A 184 10.16 40.37 0.50
CA ILE A 184 11.41 40.79 -0.16
C ILE A 184 12.60 39.95 0.34
N LYS A 185 12.63 39.69 1.63
CA LYS A 185 13.68 38.89 2.28
C LYS A 185 13.07 37.87 3.23
N THR A 186 13.48 36.62 3.09
CA THR A 186 13.00 35.55 3.95
C THR A 186 14.15 34.69 4.49
N GLU A 187 13.94 34.13 5.66
CA GLU A 187 14.87 33.19 6.27
C GLU A 187 14.61 31.75 5.83
N PRO A 188 15.60 30.85 5.94
CA PRO A 188 15.40 29.43 5.66
C PRO A 188 14.27 28.83 6.49
N GLY A 189 13.40 28.02 5.85
CA GLY A 189 12.28 27.38 6.49
C GLY A 189 11.03 28.26 6.68
N THR A 190 10.95 29.38 5.99
CA THR A 190 9.77 30.27 6.04
C THR A 190 8.54 29.59 5.40
N PRO A 191 7.40 29.48 6.11
CA PRO A 191 6.16 29.01 5.52
C PRO A 191 5.66 29.97 4.44
N VAL A 192 5.27 29.39 3.30
CA VAL A 192 4.72 30.14 2.15
C VAL A 192 3.30 29.71 1.89
N ALA A 193 2.40 30.67 1.65
CA ALA A 193 1.02 30.43 1.27
C ALA A 193 0.79 30.88 -0.18
N THR A 194 0.05 30.09 -0.93
CA THR A 194 -0.37 30.39 -2.31
C THR A 194 -1.89 30.32 -2.39
N PRO A 195 -2.62 31.41 -2.07
CA PRO A 195 -4.07 31.46 -2.19
C PRO A 195 -4.52 31.24 -3.64
N VAL A 196 -5.73 30.70 -3.80
CA VAL A 196 -6.29 30.43 -5.13
C VAL A 196 -6.49 31.74 -5.90
N PHE A 197 -5.95 31.80 -7.13
CA PHE A 197 -5.93 32.98 -8.01
C PHE A 197 -5.17 34.21 -7.48
N ASP A 198 -4.40 34.04 -6.42
CA ASP A 198 -3.56 35.10 -5.84
C ASP A 198 -2.20 34.49 -5.42
N GLY A 199 -1.61 33.75 -6.31
CA GLY A 199 -0.31 33.10 -6.14
C GLY A 199 0.80 33.90 -6.80
N LEU A 200 2.02 33.37 -6.68
CA LEU A 200 3.22 33.92 -7.29
C LEU A 200 3.19 33.77 -8.80
N GLU A 201 3.51 34.83 -9.54
CA GLU A 201 3.66 34.80 -11.00
C GLU A 201 4.94 34.05 -11.41
N ALA A 202 4.96 33.54 -12.64
CA ALA A 202 6.10 32.75 -13.12
C ALA A 202 7.41 33.55 -13.19
N ASP A 203 7.33 34.82 -13.56
CA ASP A 203 8.47 35.72 -13.63
C ASP A 203 9.01 36.12 -12.26
N GLU A 204 8.12 36.28 -11.27
CA GLU A 204 8.48 36.47 -9.85
C GLU A 204 9.22 35.25 -9.30
N LEU A 205 8.69 34.04 -9.58
CA LEU A 205 9.32 32.78 -9.18
C LEU A 205 10.73 32.65 -9.78
N ALA A 206 10.89 32.94 -11.07
CA ALA A 206 12.18 32.91 -11.75
C ALA A 206 13.16 33.97 -11.19
N GLY A 207 12.66 35.13 -10.85
CA GLY A 207 13.42 36.19 -10.19
C GLY A 207 13.90 35.78 -8.80
N LEU A 208 13.03 35.19 -8.00
CA LEU A 208 13.38 34.68 -6.68
C LEU A 208 14.40 33.55 -6.73
N LEU A 209 14.30 32.62 -7.71
CA LEU A 209 15.30 31.56 -7.90
C LEU A 209 16.71 32.06 -8.20
N ARG A 210 16.85 33.27 -8.77
CA ARG A 210 18.16 33.93 -8.96
C ARG A 210 18.73 34.51 -7.66
N ASN A 211 17.86 34.77 -6.68
CA ASN A 211 18.18 35.43 -5.42
C ASN A 211 18.05 34.50 -4.21
N VAL A 212 18.21 33.18 -4.42
CA VAL A 212 18.19 32.18 -3.34
C VAL A 212 19.36 32.41 -2.39
N ASN A 213 19.10 32.32 -1.10
CA ASN A 213 20.14 32.36 -0.09
C ASN A 213 21.14 31.19 -0.24
N PRO A 214 22.42 31.39 -0.04
CA PRO A 214 23.41 30.33 0.00
C PRO A 214 23.13 29.38 1.17
N ASN A 215 23.61 28.14 1.07
CA ASN A 215 23.58 27.17 2.14
C ASN A 215 24.52 27.57 3.30
N ARG A 216 24.64 26.71 4.31
CA ARG A 216 25.54 26.94 5.46
C ARG A 216 27.00 27.11 5.08
N ASP A 217 27.42 26.50 3.98
CA ASP A 217 28.81 26.52 3.49
C ASP A 217 29.08 27.71 2.54
N GLY A 218 28.04 28.49 2.26
CA GLY A 218 28.12 29.65 1.38
C GLY A 218 27.86 29.37 -0.09
N ASP A 219 27.44 28.16 -0.44
CA ASP A 219 27.22 27.74 -1.81
C ASP A 219 25.73 27.88 -2.21
N VAL A 220 25.49 28.34 -3.44
CA VAL A 220 24.16 28.30 -4.08
C VAL A 220 24.04 26.99 -4.87
N LEU A 221 23.23 26.07 -4.34
CA LEU A 221 23.13 24.69 -4.86
C LEU A 221 22.33 24.58 -6.15
N THR A 222 21.41 25.52 -6.42
CA THR A 222 20.54 25.51 -7.60
C THR A 222 20.82 26.69 -8.51
N ASN A 223 20.69 26.47 -9.82
CA ASN A 223 20.74 27.55 -10.78
C ASN A 223 19.39 28.30 -10.88
N TYR A 224 19.33 29.35 -11.70
CA TYR A 224 18.12 30.15 -11.92
C TYR A 224 16.93 29.38 -12.55
N GLU A 225 17.18 28.18 -13.07
CA GLU A 225 16.15 27.26 -13.60
C GLU A 225 15.65 26.25 -12.55
N GLY A 226 16.11 26.35 -11.30
CA GLY A 226 15.79 25.38 -10.25
C GLY A 226 16.43 24.01 -10.44
N LYS A 227 17.56 23.95 -11.16
CA LYS A 227 18.32 22.74 -11.38
C LYS A 227 19.61 22.75 -10.54
N ALA A 228 19.92 21.58 -9.98
CA ALA A 228 21.12 21.39 -9.19
C ALA A 228 22.05 20.35 -9.84
N ARG A 229 23.33 20.44 -9.52
CA ARG A 229 24.32 19.42 -9.85
C ARG A 229 24.20 18.32 -8.82
N LEU A 230 23.78 17.13 -9.27
CA LEU A 230 23.70 15.94 -8.43
C LEU A 230 24.84 14.97 -8.74
N PHE A 231 25.15 14.15 -7.74
CA PHE A 231 26.14 13.09 -7.81
C PHE A 231 25.46 11.75 -7.60
N ASP A 232 25.92 10.72 -8.31
CA ASP A 232 25.42 9.36 -8.14
C ASP A 232 25.92 8.79 -6.81
N GLY A 233 25.01 8.30 -5.97
CA GLY A 233 25.35 7.73 -4.66
C GLY A 233 26.24 6.50 -4.71
N ARG A 234 26.26 5.76 -5.82
CA ARG A 234 27.06 4.55 -5.98
C ARG A 234 28.49 4.81 -6.47
N SER A 235 28.63 5.65 -7.49
CA SER A 235 29.93 5.95 -8.12
C SER A 235 30.58 7.20 -7.55
N GLY A 236 29.79 8.12 -6.98
CA GLY A 236 30.25 9.45 -6.57
C GLY A 236 30.50 10.39 -7.75
N GLU A 237 30.21 9.96 -8.98
CA GLU A 237 30.39 10.79 -10.18
C GLU A 237 29.22 11.76 -10.37
N PRO A 238 29.46 12.97 -10.89
CA PRO A 238 28.39 13.90 -11.19
C PRO A 238 27.56 13.42 -12.38
N PHE A 239 26.27 13.66 -12.33
CA PHE A 239 25.41 13.47 -13.51
C PHE A 239 25.83 14.42 -14.64
N PRO A 240 25.71 13.99 -15.91
CA PRO A 240 26.16 14.79 -17.05
C PRO A 240 25.43 16.13 -17.24
N TYR A 241 24.18 16.22 -16.74
CA TYR A 241 23.37 17.41 -16.81
C TYR A 241 22.80 17.79 -15.44
N PRO A 242 22.58 19.09 -15.16
CA PRO A 242 21.87 19.54 -13.97
C PRO A 242 20.46 18.96 -13.93
N ILE A 243 20.01 18.56 -12.75
CA ILE A 243 18.72 17.92 -12.52
C ILE A 243 17.83 18.84 -11.70
N SER A 244 16.54 18.88 -12.05
CA SER A 244 15.54 19.61 -11.27
C SER A 244 15.36 19.01 -9.90
N VAL A 245 15.59 19.81 -8.85
CA VAL A 245 15.52 19.42 -7.45
C VAL A 245 14.70 20.46 -6.69
N GLY A 246 13.89 20.02 -5.76
CA GLY A 246 13.14 20.89 -4.88
C GLY A 246 12.37 20.11 -3.84
N TYR A 247 11.54 20.80 -3.09
CA TYR A 247 10.71 20.22 -2.06
C TYR A 247 9.25 20.17 -2.51
N THR A 248 8.61 19.02 -2.36
CA THR A 248 7.21 18.84 -2.71
C THR A 248 6.47 18.12 -1.59
N TYR A 249 5.17 18.38 -1.49
CA TYR A 249 4.30 17.76 -0.51
C TYR A 249 3.76 16.44 -1.07
N MET A 250 4.20 15.32 -0.51
CA MET A 250 3.82 13.98 -0.95
C MET A 250 2.90 13.32 0.08
N LEU A 251 1.84 12.70 -0.42
CA LEU A 251 0.83 11.99 0.36
C LEU A 251 0.99 10.49 0.14
N LYS A 252 0.98 9.71 1.22
CA LYS A 252 0.78 8.26 1.18
C LYS A 252 -0.72 8.00 1.11
N LEU A 253 -1.17 7.37 0.03
CA LEU A 253 -2.58 7.03 -0.12
C LEU A 253 -2.89 5.69 0.55
N HIS A 254 -4.13 5.54 1.06
CA HIS A 254 -4.57 4.31 1.73
C HIS A 254 -4.85 3.15 0.75
N HIS A 255 -4.11 3.12 -0.35
CA HIS A 255 -4.05 2.02 -1.30
C HIS A 255 -2.73 1.26 -1.11
N LEU A 256 -2.62 0.62 0.04
CA LEU A 256 -1.44 -0.13 0.42
C LEU A 256 -1.41 -1.50 -0.24
N VAL A 257 -0.25 -1.94 -0.67
CA VAL A 257 -0.08 -3.22 -1.36
C VAL A 257 -0.45 -4.42 -0.46
N ASP A 258 -0.13 -4.34 0.83
CA ASP A 258 -0.39 -5.42 1.79
C ASP A 258 -1.89 -5.69 1.98
N ASP A 259 -2.73 -4.67 1.84
CA ASP A 259 -4.19 -4.83 1.89
C ASP A 259 -4.78 -5.47 0.63
N LYS A 260 -4.04 -5.46 -0.48
CA LYS A 260 -4.48 -5.92 -1.79
C LYS A 260 -3.85 -7.23 -2.23
N ILE A 261 -2.65 -7.53 -1.74
CA ILE A 261 -1.96 -8.78 -2.07
C ILE A 261 -2.79 -9.96 -1.57
N HIS A 262 -3.06 -10.90 -2.45
CA HIS A 262 -3.86 -12.06 -2.14
C HIS A 262 -3.48 -13.24 -3.03
N ALA A 263 -3.41 -14.43 -2.44
CA ALA A 263 -3.20 -15.68 -3.14
C ALA A 263 -4.08 -16.76 -2.51
N ARG A 264 -4.44 -17.74 -3.32
CA ARG A 264 -5.26 -18.87 -2.89
C ARG A 264 -4.79 -20.15 -3.59
N SER A 265 -4.70 -21.22 -2.84
CA SER A 265 -4.63 -22.58 -3.40
C SER A 265 -6.00 -23.26 -3.30
N THR A 266 -6.47 -23.49 -2.09
CA THR A 266 -7.80 -24.02 -1.76
C THR A 266 -8.45 -23.11 -0.73
N GLY A 267 -9.77 -23.09 -0.70
CA GLY A 267 -10.51 -22.24 0.24
C GLY A 267 -12.01 -22.49 0.16
N PRO A 268 -12.84 -21.58 0.69
CA PRO A 268 -14.28 -21.76 0.70
C PRO A 268 -14.91 -21.66 -0.71
N TYR A 269 -15.97 -22.41 -0.90
CA TYR A 269 -16.77 -22.45 -2.12
C TYR A 269 -18.21 -22.00 -1.85
N SER A 270 -18.88 -21.49 -2.87
CA SER A 270 -20.31 -21.19 -2.80
C SER A 270 -21.13 -22.46 -2.60
N MET A 271 -22.14 -22.40 -1.74
CA MET A 271 -22.99 -23.55 -1.47
C MET A 271 -23.86 -23.98 -2.68
N ILE A 272 -24.26 -23.02 -3.51
CA ILE A 272 -25.16 -23.28 -4.65
C ILE A 272 -24.36 -23.67 -5.89
N THR A 273 -23.43 -22.81 -6.33
CA THR A 273 -22.68 -22.98 -7.57
C THR A 273 -21.44 -23.85 -7.43
N GLN A 274 -20.99 -24.12 -6.19
CA GLN A 274 -19.74 -24.84 -5.90
C GLN A 274 -18.48 -24.21 -6.52
N GLN A 275 -18.58 -22.94 -6.90
CA GLN A 275 -17.45 -22.16 -7.41
C GLN A 275 -16.70 -21.49 -6.25
N PRO A 276 -15.41 -21.20 -6.40
CA PRO A 276 -14.67 -20.42 -5.40
C PRO A 276 -15.35 -19.08 -5.13
N LEU A 277 -15.40 -18.68 -3.86
CA LEU A 277 -15.85 -17.34 -3.48
C LEU A 277 -14.92 -16.27 -4.05
N GLY A 278 -15.40 -15.05 -4.20
CA GLY A 278 -14.62 -13.90 -4.64
C GLY A 278 -14.16 -13.03 -3.46
N GLY A 279 -13.06 -12.29 -3.66
CA GLY A 279 -12.56 -11.31 -2.71
C GLY A 279 -11.57 -11.84 -1.68
N LYS A 280 -10.66 -10.97 -1.25
CA LYS A 280 -9.60 -11.29 -0.25
C LYS A 280 -10.18 -11.64 1.11
N ALA A 281 -11.24 -10.94 1.53
CA ALA A 281 -11.85 -11.13 2.84
C ALA A 281 -12.46 -12.53 3.05
N GLN A 282 -12.96 -13.15 1.98
CA GLN A 282 -13.51 -14.50 1.98
C GLN A 282 -12.46 -15.57 1.60
N PHE A 283 -11.20 -15.20 1.52
CA PHE A 283 -10.16 -16.08 0.99
C PHE A 283 -10.55 -16.65 -0.38
N GLY A 284 -11.07 -15.76 -1.24
CA GLY A 284 -11.62 -16.11 -2.55
C GLY A 284 -10.57 -16.24 -3.63
N GLY A 285 -11.00 -16.74 -4.79
CA GLY A 285 -10.19 -16.84 -6.00
C GLY A 285 -10.34 -15.63 -6.91
N GLN A 286 -9.50 -15.58 -7.92
CA GLN A 286 -9.60 -14.59 -8.99
C GLN A 286 -10.72 -14.96 -9.96
N ARG A 287 -11.39 -13.95 -10.50
CA ARG A 287 -12.38 -14.14 -11.55
C ARG A 287 -11.68 -14.30 -12.90
N PHE A 288 -11.88 -15.45 -13.52
CA PHE A 288 -11.50 -15.67 -14.92
C PHE A 288 -12.72 -15.35 -15.80
N GLY A 289 -12.73 -14.13 -16.35
CA GLY A 289 -13.89 -13.62 -17.07
C GLY A 289 -13.96 -14.14 -18.51
N GLU A 290 -14.99 -13.70 -19.23
CA GLU A 290 -15.23 -14.10 -20.62
C GLU A 290 -14.09 -13.68 -21.55
N MET A 291 -13.54 -12.48 -21.35
CA MET A 291 -12.43 -11.98 -22.18
C MET A 291 -11.14 -12.79 -21.97
N GLU A 292 -10.87 -13.23 -20.75
CA GLU A 292 -9.72 -14.07 -20.43
C GLU A 292 -9.87 -15.47 -21.06
N VAL A 293 -11.09 -16.00 -21.13
CA VAL A 293 -11.42 -17.23 -21.86
C VAL A 293 -11.10 -17.08 -23.35
N TRP A 294 -11.50 -15.97 -23.97
CA TRP A 294 -11.17 -15.69 -25.37
C TRP A 294 -9.67 -15.62 -25.63
N ALA A 295 -8.90 -15.10 -24.70
CA ALA A 295 -7.45 -15.08 -24.81
C ALA A 295 -6.84 -16.49 -24.85
N LEU A 296 -7.32 -17.41 -24.00
CA LEU A 296 -6.87 -18.80 -24.01
C LEU A 296 -7.32 -19.54 -25.29
N GLU A 297 -8.51 -19.27 -25.78
CA GLU A 297 -9.00 -19.81 -27.05
C GLU A 297 -8.10 -19.33 -28.21
N ALA A 298 -7.73 -18.08 -28.23
CA ALA A 298 -6.83 -17.52 -29.25
C ALA A 298 -5.43 -18.17 -29.24
N TYR A 299 -4.93 -18.55 -28.07
CA TYR A 299 -3.67 -19.32 -27.95
C TYR A 299 -3.83 -20.81 -28.27
N GLY A 300 -5.04 -21.33 -28.38
CA GLY A 300 -5.30 -22.77 -28.55
C GLY A 300 -4.97 -23.59 -27.30
N ALA A 301 -4.95 -22.97 -26.12
CA ALA A 301 -4.60 -23.60 -24.84
C ALA A 301 -5.81 -24.34 -24.24
N ALA A 302 -6.29 -25.37 -24.91
CA ALA A 302 -7.52 -26.11 -24.56
C ALA A 302 -7.41 -26.79 -23.18
N TYR A 303 -6.29 -27.43 -22.88
CA TYR A 303 -6.10 -28.12 -21.60
C TYR A 303 -6.03 -27.17 -20.42
N ALA A 304 -5.37 -26.03 -20.57
CA ALA A 304 -5.33 -25.01 -19.53
C ALA A 304 -6.73 -24.43 -19.27
N LEU A 305 -7.51 -24.20 -20.32
CA LEU A 305 -8.89 -23.72 -20.20
C LEU A 305 -9.78 -24.75 -19.51
N GLN A 306 -9.66 -26.02 -19.88
CA GLN A 306 -10.40 -27.13 -19.25
C GLN A 306 -10.09 -27.23 -17.76
N GLU A 307 -8.82 -27.14 -17.37
CA GLU A 307 -8.39 -27.14 -15.97
C GLU A 307 -9.01 -25.96 -15.18
N LEU A 308 -8.99 -24.77 -15.74
CA LEU A 308 -9.55 -23.58 -15.11
C LEU A 308 -11.07 -23.66 -14.92
N LEU A 309 -11.78 -24.28 -15.84
CA LEU A 309 -13.23 -24.41 -15.80
C LEU A 309 -13.73 -25.58 -14.93
N THR A 310 -12.90 -26.59 -14.68
CA THR A 310 -13.29 -27.84 -13.98
C THR A 310 -12.67 -27.92 -12.59
N ILE A 311 -11.48 -28.45 -12.46
CA ILE A 311 -10.83 -28.73 -11.16
C ILE A 311 -10.52 -27.49 -10.34
N LYS A 312 -10.30 -26.35 -10.98
CA LYS A 312 -10.10 -25.06 -10.32
C LYS A 312 -11.39 -24.28 -10.07
N SER A 313 -12.54 -24.78 -10.49
CA SER A 313 -13.84 -24.13 -10.37
C SER A 313 -14.87 -25.04 -9.69
N ASP A 314 -15.80 -25.61 -10.45
CA ASP A 314 -17.02 -26.23 -9.92
C ASP A 314 -17.03 -27.77 -9.92
N ASP A 315 -16.04 -28.44 -10.47
CA ASP A 315 -15.92 -29.90 -10.44
C ASP A 315 -15.55 -30.41 -9.04
N THR A 316 -16.56 -30.68 -8.21
CA THR A 316 -16.38 -31.13 -6.83
C THR A 316 -15.61 -32.45 -6.73
N THR A 317 -15.91 -33.39 -7.57
CA THR A 317 -15.27 -34.73 -7.57
C THR A 317 -13.83 -34.63 -8.06
N GLY A 318 -13.59 -33.84 -9.12
CA GLY A 318 -12.26 -33.63 -9.67
C GLY A 318 -11.34 -32.93 -8.72
N ARG A 319 -11.82 -31.90 -7.99
CA ARG A 319 -11.04 -31.24 -6.96
C ARG A 319 -10.50 -32.18 -5.89
N VAL A 320 -11.38 -33.03 -5.34
CA VAL A 320 -11.00 -33.99 -4.30
C VAL A 320 -9.96 -34.98 -4.79
N LYS A 321 -10.15 -35.50 -5.99
CA LYS A 321 -9.20 -36.48 -6.60
C LYS A 321 -7.83 -35.86 -6.85
N VAL A 322 -7.79 -34.62 -7.36
CA VAL A 322 -6.52 -33.91 -7.58
C VAL A 322 -5.80 -33.64 -6.26
N TYR A 323 -6.54 -33.20 -5.24
CA TYR A 323 -5.96 -32.95 -3.91
C TYR A 323 -5.43 -34.25 -3.28
N GLU A 324 -6.16 -35.35 -3.40
CA GLU A 324 -5.74 -36.69 -2.96
C GLU A 324 -4.46 -37.17 -3.69
N ALA A 325 -4.38 -36.98 -5.00
CA ALA A 325 -3.21 -37.35 -5.80
C ALA A 325 -1.98 -36.54 -5.39
N ILE A 326 -2.12 -35.21 -5.15
CA ILE A 326 -1.02 -34.37 -4.69
C ILE A 326 -0.51 -34.83 -3.31
N VAL A 327 -1.40 -35.13 -2.37
CA VAL A 327 -1.01 -35.57 -1.01
C VAL A 327 -0.33 -36.93 -1.03
N LYS A 328 -0.78 -37.85 -1.90
CA LYS A 328 -0.19 -39.18 -2.07
C LYS A 328 1.06 -39.21 -2.93
N GLY A 329 1.33 -38.16 -3.70
CA GLY A 329 2.42 -38.09 -4.67
C GLY A 329 2.16 -38.90 -5.93
N GLU A 330 0.90 -39.11 -6.27
CA GLU A 330 0.43 -39.84 -7.47
C GLU A 330 0.25 -38.87 -8.65
N ASP A 331 0.13 -39.38 -9.85
CA ASP A 331 -0.16 -38.59 -11.04
C ASP A 331 -1.55 -37.95 -10.94
N ILE A 332 -1.64 -36.70 -11.40
CA ILE A 332 -2.89 -35.94 -11.38
C ILE A 332 -3.86 -36.54 -12.41
N PRO A 333 -5.11 -36.90 -12.04
CA PRO A 333 -6.08 -37.45 -12.95
C PRO A 333 -6.50 -36.42 -14.03
N GLU A 334 -6.99 -36.89 -15.14
CA GLU A 334 -7.52 -36.04 -16.19
C GLU A 334 -8.72 -35.22 -15.70
N PRO A 335 -8.81 -33.93 -16.11
CA PRO A 335 -9.96 -33.09 -15.78
C PRO A 335 -11.26 -33.68 -16.34
N GLY A 336 -12.34 -33.49 -15.57
CA GLY A 336 -13.68 -33.86 -16.00
C GLY A 336 -14.34 -32.82 -16.91
N ILE A 337 -15.65 -32.69 -16.77
CA ILE A 337 -16.49 -31.69 -17.42
C ILE A 337 -17.05 -30.72 -16.33
N PRO A 338 -17.33 -29.46 -16.66
CA PRO A 338 -17.99 -28.55 -15.74
C PRO A 338 -19.34 -29.06 -15.26
N GLU A 339 -19.68 -28.83 -13.99
CA GLU A 339 -20.99 -29.17 -13.42
C GLU A 339 -22.07 -28.15 -13.84
N SER A 340 -21.71 -26.91 -14.10
CA SER A 340 -22.60 -25.81 -14.50
C SER A 340 -22.80 -25.70 -16.01
#